data_9225ee11d225082667cb6f24b21b607b
#
_entry.id   9225ee11d225082667cb6f24b21b607b
#
_cell.length_a   1.000
_cell.length_b   1.000
_cell.length_c   1.000
_cell.angle_alpha   90.00
_cell.angle_beta   90.00
_cell.angle_gamma   90.00
#
_symmetry.space_group_name_H-M   'P 1'
#
loop_
_entity.id
_entity.type
_entity.pdbx_description
1 polymer ?
#
loop_
_entity_poly.entity_id
_entity_poly.type
_entity_poly.pdbx_seq_one_letter_code
_entity_poly.pdbx_strand_id
1 'polypeptide(L)'
;VNGVVSGEGNEECTASKKSHGMVQAEGCHFRYQDGTKYLPFGTTIYAMVHQKEEVIEETFQSLAKAPFNKVRHCIFPKSYDFNHNDPEYYPFEKDENGKWDVNRPCYVYWNHLEKNIVRLGEMGIESDLILLHSYDRWGFALLSMEEIAVYIEYALRRLAAYPYIWWSLANEYDFMFNHKVEDWYEIEKMVTENDPYHHLLSNHNGVKIYDFSRPAVTHCCLQTNAIHKAVDWRNQYQKPVVFDECSYEGNIEHEWGSISAFEMVNRFWKAYSLGAYATHGETYYSEDEVLWWAKGGKLHGQSPEKIAFLKEIMYSMEGPLEPWDEPLYDEFFNITEQTKEWEEPVFFSVKKSLTTEETENLKWKNATYTSHYKDDIYLKYYGTQCSK
;
A
#
# COMPACT_ATOMS: atom_id res chain seq x y z
N VAL A 1 -8.06 -29.20 28.55
CA VAL A 1 -7.16 -30.30 28.18
C VAL A 1 -6.01 -29.68 27.41
N ASN A 2 -4.88 -29.47 28.10
CA ASN A 2 -3.67 -28.97 27.47
C ASN A 2 -2.99 -30.16 26.77
N GLY A 3 -3.21 -30.32 25.50
CA GLY A 3 -2.55 -31.29 24.67
C GLY A 3 -1.76 -30.60 23.58
N VAL A 4 -0.43 -30.68 23.64
CA VAL A 4 0.42 -30.37 22.48
C VAL A 4 0.26 -31.55 21.52
N VAL A 5 -0.35 -31.33 20.38
CA VAL A 5 -0.36 -32.30 19.28
C VAL A 5 0.86 -31.99 18.43
N SER A 6 1.90 -32.78 18.53
CA SER A 6 3.01 -32.79 17.58
C SER A 6 2.74 -33.87 16.53
N GLY A 7 2.67 -33.48 15.29
CA GLY A 7 2.62 -34.38 14.14
C GLY A 7 3.88 -34.18 13.30
N GLU A 8 4.62 -35.24 13.03
CA GLU A 8 5.63 -35.25 11.96
C GLU A 8 4.99 -35.81 10.70
N GLY A 9 4.96 -35.02 9.64
CA GLY A 9 4.53 -35.44 8.32
C GLY A 9 5.54 -34.96 7.28
N ASN A 10 5.97 -35.85 6.40
CA ASN A 10 6.72 -35.47 5.21
C ASN A 10 5.73 -35.23 4.07
N GLU A 11 5.55 -34.00 3.66
CA GLU A 11 4.86 -33.64 2.45
C GLU A 11 5.87 -33.31 1.35
N GLU A 12 5.72 -33.94 0.20
CA GLU A 12 6.54 -33.64 -0.97
C GLU A 12 5.93 -32.42 -1.69
N CYS A 13 6.51 -31.25 -1.45
CA CYS A 13 6.10 -30.01 -2.12
C CYS A 13 6.63 -30.00 -3.56
N THR A 14 5.75 -30.15 -4.54
CA THR A 14 6.09 -29.91 -5.94
C THR A 14 5.95 -28.42 -6.25
N ALA A 15 7.02 -27.82 -6.81
CA ALA A 15 6.99 -26.42 -7.24
C ALA A 15 5.87 -26.20 -8.26
N SER A 16 4.94 -25.29 -7.94
CA SER A 16 3.92 -24.86 -8.89
C SER A 16 4.55 -23.92 -9.90
N LYS A 17 4.40 -24.20 -11.21
CA LYS A 17 4.82 -23.27 -12.28
C LYS A 17 4.06 -21.93 -12.27
N LYS A 18 3.04 -21.80 -11.43
CA LYS A 18 2.23 -20.59 -11.26
C LYS A 18 2.62 -19.76 -10.04
N SER A 19 3.47 -20.28 -9.16
CA SER A 19 3.92 -19.56 -7.97
C SER A 19 5.30 -18.99 -8.21
N HIS A 20 5.42 -17.67 -8.04
CA HIS A 20 6.69 -16.92 -8.14
C HIS A 20 7.41 -16.81 -6.78
N GLY A 21 6.87 -17.42 -5.73
CA GLY A 21 7.32 -17.22 -4.35
C GLY A 21 6.84 -15.89 -3.78
N MET A 22 7.47 -15.44 -2.71
CA MET A 22 7.14 -14.17 -2.06
C MET A 22 7.71 -12.98 -2.83
N VAL A 23 7.06 -11.84 -2.70
CA VAL A 23 7.62 -10.55 -3.12
C VAL A 23 8.72 -10.14 -2.14
N GLN A 24 9.83 -9.67 -2.64
CA GLN A 24 10.98 -9.20 -1.86
C GLN A 24 11.38 -7.79 -2.30
N ALA A 25 11.95 -7.02 -1.37
CA ALA A 25 12.59 -5.75 -1.68
C ALA A 25 14.03 -6.01 -2.18
N GLU A 26 14.38 -5.38 -3.28
CA GLU A 26 15.72 -5.39 -3.84
C GLU A 26 16.15 -3.97 -4.22
N GLY A 27 17.05 -3.41 -3.45
CA GLY A 27 17.37 -1.98 -3.55
C GLY A 27 16.11 -1.13 -3.35
N CYS A 28 15.80 -0.29 -4.30
CA CYS A 28 14.62 0.56 -4.27
C CYS A 28 13.39 -0.01 -5.00
N HIS A 29 13.40 -1.31 -5.31
CA HIS A 29 12.34 -1.97 -6.07
C HIS A 29 11.85 -3.26 -5.40
N PHE A 30 10.84 -3.85 -6.01
CA PHE A 30 10.32 -5.16 -5.61
C PHE A 30 10.46 -6.18 -6.74
N ARG A 31 10.62 -7.44 -6.37
CA ARG A 31 10.50 -8.59 -7.28
C ARG A 31 10.07 -9.83 -6.53
N TYR A 32 9.57 -10.82 -7.24
CA TYR A 32 9.35 -12.14 -6.67
C TYR A 32 10.67 -12.90 -6.42
N GLN A 33 10.65 -13.90 -5.54
CA GLN A 33 11.80 -14.72 -5.20
C GLN A 33 12.44 -15.41 -6.41
N ASP A 34 11.66 -15.77 -7.42
CA ASP A 34 12.16 -16.39 -8.66
C ASP A 34 12.76 -15.36 -9.65
N GLY A 35 12.83 -14.10 -9.28
CA GLY A 35 13.33 -13.00 -10.11
C GLY A 35 12.28 -12.37 -11.03
N THR A 36 11.06 -12.88 -11.05
CA THR A 36 9.97 -12.30 -11.82
C THR A 36 9.67 -10.88 -11.33
N LYS A 37 9.47 -9.98 -12.27
CA LYS A 37 9.15 -8.57 -12.02
C LYS A 37 7.85 -8.43 -11.22
N TYR A 38 7.89 -7.64 -10.16
CA TYR A 38 6.72 -7.21 -9.42
C TYR A 38 6.74 -5.70 -9.25
N LEU A 39 5.66 -5.04 -9.66
CA LEU A 39 5.42 -3.62 -9.44
C LEU A 39 4.08 -3.50 -8.72
N PRO A 40 4.06 -3.02 -7.47
CA PRO A 40 2.82 -2.91 -6.71
C PRO A 40 1.92 -1.83 -7.31
N PHE A 41 0.75 -2.22 -7.81
CA PHE A 41 -0.37 -1.36 -8.14
C PHE A 41 -1.44 -1.64 -7.09
N GLY A 42 -1.34 -0.94 -5.96
CA GLY A 42 -2.16 -1.20 -4.79
C GLY A 42 -3.52 -0.51 -4.83
N THR A 43 -4.44 -1.03 -4.00
CA THR A 43 -5.66 -0.34 -3.58
C THR A 43 -5.92 -0.59 -2.10
N THR A 44 -6.54 0.37 -1.43
CA THR A 44 -6.91 0.24 -0.02
C THR A 44 -8.37 -0.13 0.12
N ILE A 45 -8.65 -1.15 0.96
CA ILE A 45 -10.01 -1.58 1.34
C ILE A 45 -9.97 -1.98 2.83
N TYR A 46 -9.97 -1.00 3.72
CA TYR A 46 -9.63 -1.23 5.12
C TYR A 46 -10.43 -2.31 5.83
N ALA A 47 -11.76 -2.25 5.76
CA ALA A 47 -12.64 -3.18 6.47
C ALA A 47 -13.28 -4.24 5.57
N MET A 48 -12.58 -4.66 4.50
CA MET A 48 -13.08 -5.61 3.51
C MET A 48 -13.63 -6.89 4.13
N VAL A 49 -12.82 -7.53 4.98
CA VAL A 49 -13.17 -8.83 5.58
C VAL A 49 -14.21 -8.73 6.71
N HIS A 50 -14.55 -7.51 7.10
CA HIS A 50 -15.52 -7.24 8.17
C HIS A 50 -16.91 -6.90 7.64
N GLN A 51 -17.10 -6.95 6.33
CA GLN A 51 -18.37 -6.68 5.68
C GLN A 51 -19.21 -7.97 5.54
N LYS A 52 -20.47 -7.79 5.16
CA LYS A 52 -21.35 -8.91 4.79
C LYS A 52 -20.80 -9.64 3.55
N GLU A 53 -21.09 -10.92 3.44
CA GLU A 53 -20.57 -11.77 2.35
C GLU A 53 -20.93 -11.23 0.96
N GLU A 54 -22.10 -10.58 0.80
CA GLU A 54 -22.53 -9.98 -0.47
C GLU A 54 -21.58 -8.84 -0.89
N VAL A 55 -21.17 -7.98 0.05
CA VAL A 55 -20.23 -6.88 -0.21
C VAL A 55 -18.83 -7.42 -0.49
N ILE A 56 -18.40 -8.45 0.25
CA ILE A 56 -17.12 -9.12 0.01
C ILE A 56 -17.09 -9.72 -1.40
N GLU A 57 -18.15 -10.41 -1.81
CA GLU A 57 -18.25 -11.01 -3.12
C GLU A 57 -18.21 -9.96 -4.24
N GLU A 58 -18.93 -8.85 -4.07
CA GLU A 58 -18.92 -7.73 -5.00
C GLU A 58 -17.53 -7.08 -5.08
N THR A 59 -16.81 -7.00 -3.93
CA THR A 59 -15.42 -6.52 -3.88
C THR A 59 -14.51 -7.38 -4.73
N PHE A 60 -14.60 -8.69 -4.62
CA PHE A 60 -13.81 -9.61 -5.45
C PHE A 60 -14.15 -9.53 -6.94
N GLN A 61 -15.42 -9.33 -7.27
CA GLN A 61 -15.84 -9.11 -8.67
C GLN A 61 -15.29 -7.79 -9.24
N SER A 62 -15.18 -6.76 -8.42
CA SER A 62 -14.57 -5.48 -8.78
C SER A 62 -13.05 -5.62 -8.94
N LEU A 63 -12.37 -6.29 -8.00
CA LEU A 63 -10.94 -6.56 -8.08
C LEU A 63 -10.55 -7.38 -9.32
N ALA A 64 -11.38 -8.35 -9.73
CA ALA A 64 -11.13 -9.16 -10.91
C ALA A 64 -11.10 -8.35 -12.23
N LYS A 65 -11.66 -7.14 -12.23
CA LYS A 65 -11.71 -6.23 -13.38
C LYS A 65 -10.75 -5.05 -13.26
N ALA A 66 -10.22 -4.83 -12.05
CA ALA A 66 -9.36 -3.70 -11.73
C ALA A 66 -7.86 -4.06 -11.94
N PRO A 67 -6.98 -3.07 -12.10
CA PRO A 67 -5.56 -3.31 -12.34
C PRO A 67 -4.76 -3.69 -11.08
N PHE A 68 -5.40 -3.79 -9.94
CA PHE A 68 -4.73 -3.87 -8.65
C PHE A 68 -4.15 -5.27 -8.40
N ASN A 69 -2.92 -5.31 -7.90
CA ASN A 69 -2.20 -6.53 -7.51
C ASN A 69 -1.71 -6.49 -6.05
N LYS A 70 -2.17 -5.51 -5.28
CA LYS A 70 -1.96 -5.39 -3.83
C LYS A 70 -3.22 -4.79 -3.20
N VAL A 71 -3.72 -5.39 -2.11
CA VAL A 71 -4.82 -4.84 -1.32
C VAL A 71 -4.34 -4.61 0.11
N ARG A 72 -4.50 -3.37 0.58
CA ARG A 72 -4.21 -2.97 1.95
C ARG A 72 -5.47 -3.05 2.79
N HIS A 73 -5.50 -3.93 3.81
CA HIS A 73 -6.67 -4.16 4.64
C HIS A 73 -6.32 -4.54 6.08
N CYS A 74 -7.28 -4.34 7.01
CA CYS A 74 -7.07 -4.51 8.44
C CYS A 74 -7.42 -5.92 8.93
N ILE A 75 -6.63 -6.44 9.88
CA ILE A 75 -7.01 -7.61 10.67
C ILE A 75 -8.08 -7.23 11.68
N PHE A 76 -7.91 -6.16 12.45
CA PHE A 76 -8.95 -5.71 13.36
C PHE A 76 -10.05 -4.91 12.65
N PRO A 77 -11.32 -5.02 13.11
CA PRO A 77 -12.40 -4.21 12.55
C PRO A 77 -12.13 -2.72 12.78
N LYS A 78 -12.45 -1.91 11.78
CA LYS A 78 -12.22 -0.46 11.78
C LYS A 78 -13.53 0.30 11.93
N SER A 79 -13.63 1.18 12.95
CA SER A 79 -14.80 2.02 13.19
C SER A 79 -14.45 3.49 13.02
N TYR A 80 -15.16 4.16 12.13
CA TYR A 80 -15.02 5.59 11.84
C TYR A 80 -16.22 6.05 10.99
N ASP A 81 -16.29 7.33 10.62
CA ASP A 81 -17.47 7.94 9.97
C ASP A 81 -17.94 7.24 8.70
N PHE A 82 -17.08 6.46 8.07
CA PHE A 82 -17.37 5.73 6.83
C PHE A 82 -17.61 4.23 7.02
N ASN A 83 -17.50 3.73 8.23
CA ASN A 83 -17.80 2.34 8.57
C ASN A 83 -18.23 2.21 10.04
N HIS A 84 -19.53 2.16 10.27
CA HIS A 84 -20.13 2.00 11.61
C HIS A 84 -20.62 0.57 11.87
N ASN A 85 -20.47 -0.34 10.92
CA ASN A 85 -20.99 -1.68 11.03
C ASN A 85 -20.22 -2.49 12.09
N ASP A 86 -20.92 -3.26 12.90
CA ASP A 86 -20.30 -4.34 13.64
C ASP A 86 -19.98 -5.48 12.67
N PRO A 87 -18.77 -6.08 12.74
CA PRO A 87 -18.48 -7.28 11.98
C PRO A 87 -19.30 -8.46 12.50
N GLU A 88 -19.51 -9.46 11.64
CA GLU A 88 -20.19 -10.69 12.04
C GLU A 88 -19.37 -11.49 13.05
N TYR A 89 -18.06 -11.48 12.89
CA TYR A 89 -17.11 -12.19 13.74
C TYR A 89 -16.00 -11.24 14.20
N TYR A 90 -15.50 -11.50 15.43
CA TYR A 90 -14.38 -10.77 16.03
C TYR A 90 -13.16 -11.68 16.17
N PRO A 91 -11.94 -11.11 16.21
CA PRO A 91 -10.70 -11.90 16.25
C PRO A 91 -10.54 -12.78 17.49
N PHE A 92 -11.18 -12.42 18.60
CA PHE A 92 -11.07 -13.12 19.88
C PHE A 92 -12.44 -13.38 20.48
N GLU A 93 -12.48 -14.37 21.37
CA GLU A 93 -13.60 -14.59 22.27
C GLU A 93 -13.53 -13.61 23.45
N LYS A 94 -14.65 -13.39 24.11
CA LYS A 94 -14.71 -12.60 25.36
C LYS A 94 -14.58 -13.51 26.57
N ASP A 95 -13.92 -12.98 27.61
CA ASP A 95 -13.88 -13.58 28.92
C ASP A 95 -15.23 -13.43 29.65
N GLU A 96 -15.33 -13.93 30.93
CA GLU A 96 -16.52 -13.85 31.76
C GLU A 96 -16.91 -12.42 32.13
N ASN A 97 -15.99 -11.44 32.01
CA ASN A 97 -16.22 -10.04 32.29
C ASN A 97 -16.56 -9.24 30.99
N GLY A 98 -16.63 -9.91 29.86
CA GLY A 98 -16.91 -9.30 28.57
C GLY A 98 -15.70 -8.59 27.92
N LYS A 99 -14.46 -8.76 28.46
CA LYS A 99 -13.23 -8.28 27.88
C LYS A 99 -12.72 -9.28 26.82
N TRP A 100 -12.08 -8.79 25.78
CA TRP A 100 -11.41 -9.64 24.78
C TRP A 100 -10.28 -10.44 25.41
N ASP A 101 -10.27 -11.75 25.18
CA ASP A 101 -9.22 -12.66 25.64
C ASP A 101 -8.36 -13.08 24.46
N VAL A 102 -7.19 -12.46 24.32
CA VAL A 102 -6.26 -12.71 23.20
C VAL A 102 -5.71 -14.16 23.19
N ASN A 103 -5.83 -14.89 24.32
CA ASN A 103 -5.47 -16.30 24.40
C ASN A 103 -6.59 -17.22 23.85
N ARG A 104 -7.73 -16.65 23.48
CA ARG A 104 -8.88 -17.37 22.94
C ARG A 104 -9.26 -16.83 21.56
N PRO A 105 -8.46 -17.14 20.51
CA PRO A 105 -8.78 -16.70 19.15
C PRO A 105 -10.10 -17.29 18.68
N CYS A 106 -10.95 -16.45 18.07
CA CYS A 106 -12.19 -16.88 17.45
C CYS A 106 -11.88 -17.54 16.10
N TYR A 107 -11.87 -18.87 16.05
CA TYR A 107 -11.49 -19.62 14.86
C TYR A 107 -12.40 -19.34 13.65
N VAL A 108 -13.66 -18.99 13.86
CA VAL A 108 -14.57 -18.63 12.77
C VAL A 108 -14.09 -17.37 12.07
N TYR A 109 -13.70 -16.36 12.84
CA TYR A 109 -13.13 -15.13 12.29
C TYR A 109 -11.82 -15.40 11.54
N TRP A 110 -10.89 -16.13 12.14
CA TRP A 110 -9.58 -16.39 11.52
C TRP A 110 -9.69 -17.25 10.25
N ASN A 111 -10.59 -18.24 10.23
CA ASN A 111 -10.87 -19.00 9.00
C ASN A 111 -11.48 -18.11 7.91
N HIS A 112 -12.34 -17.15 8.29
CA HIS A 112 -12.94 -16.21 7.36
C HIS A 112 -11.87 -15.25 6.77
N LEU A 113 -11.00 -14.67 7.62
CA LEU A 113 -9.88 -13.85 7.17
C LEU A 113 -8.97 -14.62 6.23
N GLU A 114 -8.56 -15.82 6.62
CA GLU A 114 -7.69 -16.71 5.86
C GLU A 114 -8.27 -17.07 4.49
N LYS A 115 -9.56 -17.42 4.43
CA LYS A 115 -10.27 -17.68 3.16
C LYS A 115 -10.17 -16.47 2.21
N ASN A 116 -10.31 -15.25 2.70
CA ASN A 116 -10.23 -14.05 1.88
C ASN A 116 -8.79 -13.75 1.43
N ILE A 117 -7.79 -13.98 2.30
CA ILE A 117 -6.37 -13.88 1.96
C ILE A 117 -6.01 -14.87 0.84
N VAL A 118 -6.41 -16.13 0.98
CA VAL A 118 -6.18 -17.18 -0.04
C VAL A 118 -6.80 -16.77 -1.36
N ARG A 119 -8.04 -16.27 -1.34
CA ARG A 119 -8.74 -15.82 -2.54
C ARG A 119 -8.02 -14.67 -3.25
N LEU A 120 -7.46 -13.70 -2.49
CA LEU A 120 -6.62 -12.66 -3.07
C LEU A 120 -5.38 -13.26 -3.73
N GLY A 121 -4.67 -14.16 -3.04
CA GLY A 121 -3.50 -14.84 -3.59
C GLY A 121 -3.77 -15.65 -4.85
N GLU A 122 -4.90 -16.35 -4.95
CA GLU A 122 -5.33 -17.06 -6.15
C GLU A 122 -5.58 -16.14 -7.34
N MET A 123 -5.91 -14.85 -7.08
CA MET A 123 -6.05 -13.82 -8.09
C MET A 123 -4.72 -13.11 -8.43
N GLY A 124 -3.61 -13.50 -7.78
CA GLY A 124 -2.31 -12.82 -7.92
C GLY A 124 -2.28 -11.45 -7.26
N ILE A 125 -3.03 -11.27 -6.18
CA ILE A 125 -3.12 -10.04 -5.40
C ILE A 125 -2.45 -10.24 -4.04
N GLU A 126 -1.46 -9.41 -3.73
CA GLU A 126 -0.77 -9.39 -2.44
C GLU A 126 -1.66 -8.80 -1.35
N SER A 127 -1.67 -9.42 -0.18
CA SER A 127 -2.37 -8.95 1.02
C SER A 127 -1.44 -8.13 1.89
N ASP A 128 -1.57 -6.81 1.88
CA ASP A 128 -0.88 -5.90 2.78
C ASP A 128 -1.71 -5.77 4.07
N LEU A 129 -1.39 -6.64 5.05
CA LEU A 129 -2.16 -6.81 6.27
C LEU A 129 -1.76 -5.82 7.36
N ILE A 130 -2.70 -4.98 7.74
CA ILE A 130 -2.55 -4.02 8.83
C ILE A 130 -2.86 -4.73 10.15
N LEU A 131 -1.84 -4.81 11.01
CA LEU A 131 -1.93 -5.48 12.30
C LEU A 131 -2.70 -4.65 13.34
N LEU A 132 -2.43 -3.33 13.41
CA LEU A 132 -2.98 -2.43 14.41
C LEU A 132 -3.48 -1.11 13.79
N HIS A 133 -4.41 -0.43 14.46
CA HIS A 133 -4.86 0.93 14.13
C HIS A 133 -5.63 1.56 15.28
N SER A 134 -5.77 2.89 15.28
CA SER A 134 -6.48 3.66 16.32
C SER A 134 -8.00 3.73 16.15
N TYR A 135 -8.51 3.38 14.97
CA TYR A 135 -9.94 3.52 14.60
C TYR A 135 -10.79 2.38 15.16
N ASP A 136 -11.02 2.42 16.46
CA ASP A 136 -11.57 1.31 17.22
C ASP A 136 -12.64 1.77 18.23
N ARG A 137 -13.70 1.01 18.36
CA ARG A 137 -14.72 1.18 19.39
C ARG A 137 -14.94 -0.08 20.24
N TRP A 138 -14.21 -1.14 19.94
CA TRP A 138 -14.35 -2.45 20.57
C TRP A 138 -13.28 -2.73 21.62
N GLY A 139 -12.18 -1.94 21.62
CA GLY A 139 -11.10 -2.03 22.59
C GLY A 139 -9.81 -2.68 22.08
N PHE A 140 -9.72 -3.04 20.79
CA PHE A 140 -8.49 -3.64 20.20
C PHE A 140 -7.30 -2.66 20.16
N ALA A 141 -7.56 -1.37 20.00
CA ALA A 141 -6.52 -0.35 20.06
C ALA A 141 -5.94 -0.14 21.46
N LEU A 142 -6.57 -0.70 22.49
CA LEU A 142 -6.18 -0.57 23.91
C LEU A 142 -5.50 -1.82 24.45
N LEU A 143 -5.18 -2.80 23.62
CA LEU A 143 -4.42 -3.99 24.03
C LEU A 143 -3.08 -3.58 24.63
N SER A 144 -2.70 -4.23 25.74
CA SER A 144 -1.37 -4.05 26.35
C SER A 144 -0.28 -4.65 25.45
N MET A 145 0.97 -4.29 25.70
CA MET A 145 2.11 -4.85 24.96
C MET A 145 2.18 -6.38 25.09
N GLU A 146 1.81 -6.94 26.24
CA GLU A 146 1.74 -8.38 26.47
C GLU A 146 0.60 -9.02 25.65
N GLU A 147 -0.57 -8.38 25.58
CA GLU A 147 -1.68 -8.83 24.75
C GLU A 147 -1.35 -8.73 23.25
N ILE A 148 -0.66 -7.66 22.83
CA ILE A 148 -0.16 -7.50 21.47
C ILE A 148 0.83 -8.61 21.11
N ALA A 149 1.73 -8.98 22.01
CA ALA A 149 2.71 -10.06 21.78
C ALA A 149 2.00 -11.40 21.52
N VAL A 150 0.99 -11.75 22.33
CA VAL A 150 0.19 -12.97 22.14
C VAL A 150 -0.55 -12.94 20.81
N TYR A 151 -1.16 -11.81 20.48
CA TYR A 151 -1.89 -11.62 19.23
C TYR A 151 -0.97 -11.77 18.01
N ILE A 152 0.18 -11.09 18.00
CA ILE A 152 1.16 -11.14 16.90
C ILE A 152 1.66 -12.56 16.72
N GLU A 153 2.09 -13.22 17.81
CA GLU A 153 2.54 -14.61 17.75
C GLU A 153 1.50 -15.52 17.10
N TYR A 154 0.25 -15.40 17.51
CA TYR A 154 -0.83 -16.20 16.94
C TYR A 154 -1.07 -15.87 15.45
N ALA A 155 -1.19 -14.58 15.12
CA ALA A 155 -1.47 -14.14 13.76
C ALA A 155 -0.38 -14.60 12.78
N LEU A 156 0.89 -14.43 13.14
CA LEU A 156 2.00 -14.80 12.28
C LEU A 156 2.15 -16.31 12.14
N ARG A 157 2.05 -17.07 13.25
CA ARG A 157 2.09 -18.54 13.19
C ARG A 157 1.00 -19.12 12.30
N ARG A 158 -0.12 -18.44 12.21
CA ARG A 158 -1.24 -18.86 11.37
C ARG A 158 -1.07 -18.48 9.92
N LEU A 159 -0.62 -17.26 9.66
CA LEU A 159 -0.70 -16.63 8.33
C LEU A 159 0.63 -16.59 7.58
N ALA A 160 1.79 -16.67 8.26
CA ALA A 160 3.08 -16.51 7.62
C ALA A 160 3.43 -17.59 6.56
N ALA A 161 2.69 -18.70 6.48
CA ALA A 161 2.88 -19.67 5.44
C ALA A 161 2.36 -19.23 4.04
N TYR A 162 1.58 -18.15 3.97
CA TYR A 162 1.06 -17.62 2.72
C TYR A 162 2.08 -16.68 2.08
N PRO A 163 2.59 -16.96 0.89
CA PRO A 163 3.69 -16.19 0.28
C PRO A 163 3.30 -14.79 -0.21
N TYR A 164 2.02 -14.48 -0.26
CA TYR A 164 1.45 -13.24 -0.77
C TYR A 164 0.98 -12.28 0.35
N ILE A 165 1.59 -12.38 1.53
CA ILE A 165 1.33 -11.48 2.67
C ILE A 165 2.46 -10.44 2.79
N TRP A 166 2.09 -9.21 3.11
CA TRP A 166 2.96 -8.17 3.61
C TRP A 166 2.48 -7.77 5.00
N TRP A 167 3.39 -7.45 5.91
CA TRP A 167 3.06 -7.00 7.24
C TRP A 167 3.13 -5.48 7.34
N SER A 168 2.02 -4.83 7.70
CA SER A 168 1.97 -3.43 8.10
C SER A 168 1.72 -3.35 9.59
N LEU A 169 2.69 -2.83 10.38
CA LEU A 169 2.57 -2.79 11.85
C LEU A 169 1.32 -2.04 12.27
N ALA A 170 1.05 -0.90 11.65
CA ALA A 170 -0.17 -0.16 11.88
C ALA A 170 -0.61 0.64 10.64
N ASN A 171 -1.89 1.05 10.65
CA ASN A 171 -2.34 2.21 9.92
C ASN A 171 -2.23 3.42 10.85
N GLU A 172 -1.45 4.43 10.41
CA GLU A 172 -1.26 5.69 11.15
C GLU A 172 -0.79 5.43 12.60
N TYR A 173 0.35 4.79 12.72
CA TYR A 173 0.92 4.35 14.01
C TYR A 173 0.99 5.48 15.04
N ASP A 174 1.22 6.70 14.60
CA ASP A 174 1.37 7.91 15.41
C ASP A 174 0.04 8.48 15.92
N PHE A 175 -1.09 7.92 15.49
CA PHE A 175 -2.42 8.21 16.06
C PHE A 175 -2.84 7.20 17.14
N MET A 176 -2.04 6.17 17.39
CA MET A 176 -2.21 5.29 18.55
C MET A 176 -1.48 5.90 19.77
N PHE A 177 -2.08 6.92 20.37
CA PHE A 177 -1.47 7.76 21.41
C PHE A 177 -1.12 7.03 22.70
N ASN A 178 -1.60 5.82 22.90
CA ASN A 178 -1.25 4.94 24.01
C ASN A 178 0.10 4.23 23.82
N HIS A 179 0.70 4.31 22.64
CA HIS A 179 2.01 3.73 22.32
C HIS A 179 3.03 4.84 22.04
N LYS A 180 4.25 4.64 22.58
CA LYS A 180 5.42 5.45 22.25
C LYS A 180 6.12 4.86 21.03
N VAL A 181 7.05 5.60 20.45
CA VAL A 181 7.81 5.11 19.29
C VAL A 181 8.63 3.85 19.62
N GLU A 182 9.13 3.72 20.86
CA GLU A 182 9.86 2.56 21.35
C GLU A 182 8.99 1.31 21.39
N ASP A 183 7.69 1.43 21.72
CA ASP A 183 6.75 0.31 21.69
C ASP A 183 6.60 -0.23 20.27
N TRP A 184 6.61 0.65 19.26
CA TRP A 184 6.59 0.24 17.85
C TRP A 184 7.85 -0.50 17.43
N TYR A 185 9.00 -0.16 18.02
CA TYR A 185 10.24 -0.91 17.78
C TYR A 185 10.20 -2.31 18.41
N GLU A 186 9.55 -2.47 19.55
CA GLU A 186 9.31 -3.79 20.15
C GLU A 186 8.28 -4.59 19.33
N ILE A 187 7.20 -3.96 18.84
CA ILE A 187 6.23 -4.61 17.95
C ILE A 187 6.89 -5.08 16.65
N GLU A 188 7.72 -4.25 16.03
CA GLU A 188 8.52 -4.61 14.85
C GLU A 188 9.39 -5.86 15.14
N LYS A 189 10.04 -5.89 16.29
CA LYS A 189 10.84 -7.03 16.73
C LYS A 189 9.99 -8.29 16.91
N MET A 190 8.82 -8.17 17.56
CA MET A 190 7.88 -9.29 17.72
C MET A 190 7.48 -9.89 16.36
N VAL A 191 7.17 -9.04 15.38
CA VAL A 191 6.84 -9.50 14.02
C VAL A 191 8.01 -10.21 13.39
N THR A 192 9.22 -9.62 13.45
CA THR A 192 10.43 -10.19 12.84
C THR A 192 10.80 -11.54 13.44
N GLU A 193 10.66 -11.70 14.77
CA GLU A 193 10.98 -12.94 15.48
C GLU A 193 9.97 -14.07 15.24
N ASN A 194 8.73 -13.73 14.91
CA ASN A 194 7.64 -14.70 14.68
C ASN A 194 7.37 -14.97 13.20
N ASP A 195 8.02 -14.27 12.28
CA ASP A 195 7.91 -14.51 10.84
C ASP A 195 9.14 -15.25 10.30
N PRO A 196 9.09 -16.58 10.18
CA PRO A 196 10.25 -17.38 9.74
C PRO A 196 10.57 -17.22 8.25
N TYR A 197 9.66 -16.60 7.48
CA TYR A 197 9.80 -16.43 6.03
C TYR A 197 10.30 -15.05 5.62
N HIS A 198 10.34 -14.09 6.56
CA HIS A 198 10.80 -12.72 6.34
C HIS A 198 10.02 -12.00 5.24
N HIS A 199 8.69 -11.98 5.37
CA HIS A 199 7.83 -11.20 4.50
C HIS A 199 8.16 -9.71 4.55
N LEU A 200 7.68 -8.98 3.57
CA LEU A 200 7.77 -7.53 3.56
C LEU A 200 7.13 -6.95 4.83
N LEU A 201 7.82 -6.01 5.46
CA LEU A 201 7.42 -5.38 6.72
C LEU A 201 7.61 -3.88 6.64
N SER A 202 6.58 -3.11 7.01
CA SER A 202 6.68 -1.67 7.14
C SER A 202 5.73 -1.13 8.22
N ASN A 203 5.77 0.18 8.44
CA ASN A 203 4.85 0.89 9.32
C ASN A 203 4.35 2.16 8.62
N HIS A 204 3.08 2.49 8.83
CA HIS A 204 2.42 3.58 8.10
C HIS A 204 2.13 4.76 9.04
N ASN A 205 2.53 5.96 8.61
CA ASN A 205 2.34 7.20 9.37
C ASN A 205 0.98 7.85 9.12
N GLY A 206 0.50 8.59 10.11
CA GLY A 206 -0.51 9.63 9.91
C GLY A 206 0.17 10.97 9.57
N VAL A 207 0.97 11.47 10.49
CA VAL A 207 1.71 12.75 10.34
C VAL A 207 3.22 12.52 10.47
N LYS A 208 3.65 11.73 11.46
CA LYS A 208 5.06 11.54 11.78
C LYS A 208 5.62 10.34 11.01
N ILE A 209 6.46 10.60 10.02
CA ILE A 209 7.15 9.55 9.25
C ILE A 209 7.91 8.61 10.19
N TYR A 210 7.75 7.31 9.98
CA TYR A 210 8.47 6.26 10.71
C TYR A 210 9.94 6.21 10.32
N ASP A 211 10.78 5.65 11.19
CA ASP A 211 12.20 5.46 10.87
C ASP A 211 12.39 4.25 9.95
N PHE A 212 12.35 4.48 8.65
CA PHE A 212 12.56 3.43 7.65
C PHE A 212 14.02 2.99 7.51
N SER A 213 14.98 3.61 8.22
CA SER A 213 16.36 3.14 8.23
C SER A 213 16.53 1.83 9.01
N ARG A 214 15.57 1.44 9.82
CA ARG A 214 15.57 0.24 10.65
C ARG A 214 15.74 -1.03 9.80
N PRO A 215 16.63 -1.96 10.21
CA PRO A 215 16.98 -3.13 9.38
C PRO A 215 15.82 -4.06 9.03
N ALA A 216 14.85 -4.23 9.94
CA ALA A 216 13.72 -5.11 9.73
C ALA A 216 12.67 -4.52 8.76
N VAL A 217 12.63 -3.19 8.63
CA VAL A 217 11.72 -2.49 7.72
C VAL A 217 12.20 -2.66 6.29
N THR A 218 11.38 -3.21 5.43
CA THR A 218 11.76 -3.56 4.05
C THR A 218 11.48 -2.46 3.04
N HIS A 219 10.52 -1.57 3.30
CA HIS A 219 10.09 -0.51 2.40
C HIS A 219 9.52 0.68 3.17
N CYS A 220 9.48 1.85 2.54
CA CYS A 220 8.82 3.03 3.07
C CYS A 220 7.34 2.99 2.72
N CYS A 221 6.47 2.90 3.72
CA CYS A 221 5.02 2.98 3.59
C CYS A 221 4.58 4.38 4.04
N LEU A 222 4.20 5.24 3.10
CA LEU A 222 4.02 6.67 3.34
C LEU A 222 2.58 7.15 3.15
N GLN A 223 2.12 7.97 4.11
CA GLN A 223 0.95 8.83 3.94
C GLN A 223 1.42 10.25 3.69
N THR A 224 1.37 10.71 2.45
CA THR A 224 1.73 12.07 2.06
C THR A 224 1.32 12.39 0.63
N ASN A 225 1.07 13.68 0.38
CA ASN A 225 0.85 14.21 -0.96
C ASN A 225 2.17 14.67 -1.65
N ALA A 226 3.29 14.65 -0.93
CA ALA A 226 4.59 15.13 -1.41
C ALA A 226 5.30 14.07 -2.28
N ILE A 227 4.65 13.57 -3.33
CA ILE A 227 5.17 12.50 -4.20
C ILE A 227 6.49 12.89 -4.87
N HIS A 228 6.69 14.18 -5.14
CA HIS A 228 7.94 14.73 -5.68
C HIS A 228 9.17 14.43 -4.81
N LYS A 229 9.00 14.14 -3.50
CA LYS A 229 10.08 13.75 -2.60
C LYS A 229 10.45 12.26 -2.67
N ALA A 230 9.88 11.50 -3.59
CA ALA A 230 10.18 10.07 -3.72
C ALA A 230 11.69 9.81 -3.85
N VAL A 231 12.39 10.59 -4.64
CA VAL A 231 13.84 10.46 -4.86
C VAL A 231 14.62 10.72 -3.57
N ASP A 232 14.20 11.71 -2.77
CA ASP A 232 14.85 12.02 -1.48
C ASP A 232 14.75 10.83 -0.53
N TRP A 233 13.58 10.23 -0.40
CA TRP A 233 13.38 9.05 0.45
C TRP A 233 14.08 7.81 -0.08
N ARG A 234 14.08 7.59 -1.41
CA ARG A 234 14.88 6.52 -2.03
C ARG A 234 16.36 6.66 -1.70
N ASN A 235 16.91 7.88 -1.84
CA ASN A 235 18.30 8.17 -1.54
C ASN A 235 18.62 8.04 -0.05
N GLN A 236 17.69 8.48 0.82
CA GLN A 236 17.86 8.43 2.26
C GLN A 236 17.84 7.01 2.81
N TYR A 237 16.89 6.20 2.37
CA TYR A 237 16.62 4.89 2.97
C TYR A 237 17.15 3.71 2.15
N GLN A 238 17.44 3.91 0.86
CA GLN A 238 17.87 2.85 -0.07
C GLN A 238 16.89 1.67 -0.10
N LYS A 239 15.59 1.98 -0.05
CA LYS A 239 14.48 1.04 0.01
C LYS A 239 13.37 1.45 -0.95
N PRO A 240 12.50 0.51 -1.37
CA PRO A 240 11.31 0.87 -2.14
C PRO A 240 10.44 1.89 -1.39
N VAL A 241 9.91 2.85 -2.13
CA VAL A 241 8.99 3.88 -1.60
C VAL A 241 7.60 3.62 -2.15
N VAL A 242 6.63 3.45 -1.26
CA VAL A 242 5.21 3.24 -1.58
C VAL A 242 4.39 4.35 -0.92
N PHE A 243 3.70 5.14 -1.71
CA PHE A 243 2.71 6.09 -1.24
C PHE A 243 1.40 5.34 -1.02
N ASP A 244 1.25 4.75 0.16
CA ASP A 244 0.07 3.95 0.50
C ASP A 244 -1.17 4.79 0.77
N GLU A 245 -0.98 6.05 1.15
CA GLU A 245 -2.03 7.06 1.17
C GLU A 245 -1.55 8.38 0.58
N CYS A 246 -2.06 8.71 -0.60
CA CYS A 246 -1.74 9.97 -1.27
C CYS A 246 -3.02 10.70 -1.70
N SER A 247 -4.02 10.75 -0.83
CA SER A 247 -5.40 11.17 -1.09
C SER A 247 -6.15 10.21 -2.02
N TYR A 248 -7.46 10.36 -2.12
CA TYR A 248 -8.35 9.42 -2.77
C TYR A 248 -9.27 10.11 -3.78
N GLU A 249 -9.50 9.45 -4.90
CA GLU A 249 -10.53 9.85 -5.86
C GLU A 249 -11.90 9.75 -5.21
N GLY A 250 -12.72 10.81 -5.27
CA GLY A 250 -14.03 10.73 -4.64
C GLY A 250 -14.80 12.02 -4.55
N ASN A 251 -15.80 12.05 -3.67
CA ASN A 251 -16.70 13.17 -3.48
C ASN A 251 -17.09 13.44 -2.03
N ILE A 252 -16.38 12.85 -1.05
CA ILE A 252 -16.62 13.18 0.36
C ILE A 252 -16.15 14.59 0.70
N GLU A 253 -16.68 15.19 1.77
CA GLU A 253 -16.40 16.57 2.18
C GLU A 253 -15.02 16.77 2.83
N HIS A 254 -14.02 15.95 2.44
CA HIS A 254 -12.65 16.04 2.93
C HIS A 254 -11.68 16.18 1.76
N GLU A 255 -10.72 17.08 1.85
CA GLU A 255 -9.72 17.32 0.79
C GLU A 255 -8.95 16.03 0.41
N TRP A 256 -8.67 15.18 1.39
CA TRP A 256 -7.98 13.91 1.17
C TRP A 256 -8.82 12.86 0.42
N GLY A 257 -10.14 13.01 0.38
CA GLY A 257 -11.08 12.06 -0.23
C GLY A 257 -11.95 12.66 -1.34
N SER A 258 -11.50 13.75 -1.96
CA SER A 258 -12.24 14.43 -3.02
C SER A 258 -11.35 14.90 -4.18
N ILE A 259 -10.22 14.22 -4.41
CA ILE A 259 -9.42 14.51 -5.58
C ILE A 259 -10.11 13.95 -6.84
N SER A 260 -9.82 14.53 -7.99
CA SER A 260 -10.33 14.04 -9.26
C SER A 260 -9.62 12.75 -9.69
N ALA A 261 -10.28 11.99 -10.57
CA ALA A 261 -9.67 10.83 -11.24
C ALA A 261 -8.35 11.22 -11.96
N PHE A 262 -8.33 12.39 -12.58
CA PHE A 262 -7.14 12.92 -13.24
C PHE A 262 -5.98 13.08 -12.25
N GLU A 263 -6.25 13.67 -11.08
CA GLU A 263 -5.21 13.86 -10.06
C GLU A 263 -4.74 12.52 -9.47
N MET A 264 -5.62 11.56 -9.24
CA MET A 264 -5.23 10.21 -8.82
C MET A 264 -4.28 9.56 -9.85
N VAL A 265 -4.62 9.61 -11.12
CA VAL A 265 -3.78 9.09 -12.21
C VAL A 265 -2.45 9.86 -12.28
N ASN A 266 -2.49 11.19 -12.14
CA ASN A 266 -1.29 12.03 -12.10
C ASN A 266 -0.32 11.59 -10.99
N ARG A 267 -0.83 11.29 -9.79
CA ARG A 267 -0.01 10.80 -8.66
C ARG A 267 0.63 9.45 -8.94
N PHE A 268 -0.09 8.54 -9.57
CA PHE A 268 0.49 7.27 -10.02
C PHE A 268 1.61 7.49 -11.03
N TRP A 269 1.39 8.29 -12.07
CA TRP A 269 2.44 8.59 -13.05
C TRP A 269 3.66 9.24 -12.42
N LYS A 270 3.45 10.21 -11.52
CA LYS A 270 4.55 10.85 -10.76
C LYS A 270 5.35 9.82 -9.97
N ALA A 271 4.67 9.00 -9.16
CA ALA A 271 5.34 8.01 -8.32
C ALA A 271 6.19 7.06 -9.17
N TYR A 272 5.61 6.46 -10.20
CA TYR A 272 6.31 5.50 -11.05
C TYR A 272 7.46 6.13 -11.85
N SER A 273 7.28 7.36 -12.34
CA SER A 273 8.35 8.09 -13.03
C SER A 273 9.52 8.45 -12.13
N LEU A 274 9.32 8.51 -10.82
CA LEU A 274 10.35 8.74 -9.81
C LEU A 274 10.88 7.43 -9.18
N GLY A 275 10.57 6.28 -9.79
CA GLY A 275 10.99 4.97 -9.31
C GLY A 275 10.35 4.57 -7.97
N ALA A 276 9.19 5.13 -7.65
CA ALA A 276 8.38 4.81 -6.48
C ALA A 276 7.04 4.19 -6.90
N TYR A 277 6.16 3.91 -5.95
CA TYR A 277 4.90 3.23 -6.16
C TYR A 277 3.77 3.96 -5.45
N ALA A 278 2.53 3.73 -5.87
CA ALA A 278 1.36 4.34 -5.28
C ALA A 278 0.25 3.31 -5.05
N THR A 279 -0.58 3.59 -4.05
CA THR A 279 -1.78 2.82 -3.73
C THR A 279 -3.01 3.68 -3.97
N HIS A 280 -3.95 3.14 -4.70
CA HIS A 280 -5.23 3.75 -5.02
C HIS A 280 -6.17 3.68 -3.81
N GLY A 281 -7.06 4.64 -3.70
CA GLY A 281 -8.24 4.59 -2.87
C GLY A 281 -9.37 5.40 -3.52
N GLU A 282 -10.60 5.01 -3.21
CA GLU A 282 -11.79 5.62 -3.77
C GLU A 282 -12.82 5.88 -2.68
N THR A 283 -13.37 7.09 -2.66
CA THR A 283 -14.26 7.60 -1.62
C THR A 283 -15.51 8.23 -2.22
N TYR A 284 -16.14 7.57 -3.18
CA TYR A 284 -17.44 7.98 -3.68
C TYR A 284 -18.56 7.48 -2.76
N TYR A 285 -19.39 8.40 -2.27
CA TYR A 285 -20.65 8.03 -1.66
C TYR A 285 -21.59 7.46 -2.72
N SER A 286 -22.14 6.29 -2.43
CA SER A 286 -23.23 5.66 -3.17
C SER A 286 -24.49 5.62 -2.33
N GLU A 287 -25.63 5.28 -2.92
CA GLU A 287 -26.92 5.19 -2.23
C GLU A 287 -26.95 4.15 -1.10
N ASP A 288 -26.09 3.14 -1.19
CA ASP A 288 -25.94 2.08 -0.18
C ASP A 288 -24.88 2.41 0.89
N GLU A 289 -24.28 3.62 0.85
CA GLU A 289 -23.22 4.07 1.75
C GLU A 289 -21.96 3.18 1.78
N VAL A 290 -21.74 2.42 0.71
CA VAL A 290 -20.56 1.56 0.58
C VAL A 290 -19.48 2.31 -0.18
N LEU A 291 -18.43 2.72 0.54
CA LEU A 291 -17.26 3.35 -0.05
C LEU A 291 -16.15 2.31 -0.22
N TRP A 292 -15.61 2.21 -1.40
CA TRP A 292 -14.55 1.27 -1.74
C TRP A 292 -13.39 1.27 -0.74
N TRP A 293 -12.80 2.42 -0.51
CA TRP A 293 -11.68 2.58 0.44
C TRP A 293 -11.99 2.05 1.85
N ALA A 294 -13.22 2.19 2.29
CA ALA A 294 -13.66 1.78 3.62
C ALA A 294 -14.08 0.32 3.69
N LYS A 295 -14.88 -0.13 2.74
CA LYS A 295 -15.65 -1.38 2.82
C LYS A 295 -15.46 -2.31 1.62
N GLY A 296 -15.04 -1.81 0.47
CA GLY A 296 -15.07 -2.53 -0.79
C GLY A 296 -16.35 -2.28 -1.57
N GLY A 297 -16.93 -3.33 -2.17
CA GLY A 297 -18.10 -3.25 -3.03
C GLY A 297 -17.73 -2.92 -4.47
N LYS A 298 -18.37 -1.91 -5.07
CA LYS A 298 -18.12 -1.46 -6.44
C LYS A 298 -17.13 -0.32 -6.51
N LEU A 299 -16.33 -0.31 -7.57
CA LEU A 299 -15.56 0.85 -7.99
C LEU A 299 -16.44 1.78 -8.83
N HIS A 300 -16.45 3.05 -8.50
CA HIS A 300 -17.20 4.11 -9.21
C HIS A 300 -16.29 5.10 -9.93
N GLY A 301 -15.00 5.11 -9.56
CA GLY A 301 -13.99 6.02 -10.07
C GLY A 301 -13.61 5.73 -11.51
N GLN A 302 -13.01 6.73 -12.15
CA GLN A 302 -12.49 6.64 -13.52
C GLN A 302 -10.99 6.38 -13.57
N SER A 303 -10.28 6.53 -12.44
CA SER A 303 -8.84 6.33 -12.39
C SER A 303 -8.41 4.87 -12.59
N PRO A 304 -9.13 3.81 -12.15
CA PRO A 304 -8.67 2.44 -12.31
C PRO A 304 -8.37 2.03 -13.75
N GLU A 305 -9.21 2.44 -14.71
CA GLU A 305 -8.99 2.18 -16.14
C GLU A 305 -7.69 2.83 -16.65
N LYS A 306 -7.40 4.04 -16.19
CA LYS A 306 -6.19 4.79 -16.60
C LYS A 306 -4.94 4.29 -15.88
N ILE A 307 -5.10 3.80 -14.65
CA ILE A 307 -4.03 3.10 -13.91
C ILE A 307 -3.71 1.77 -14.59
N ALA A 308 -4.70 1.05 -15.14
CA ALA A 308 -4.48 -0.14 -15.95
C ALA A 308 -3.57 0.13 -17.15
N PHE A 309 -3.79 1.22 -17.86
CA PHE A 309 -2.94 1.64 -18.97
C PHE A 309 -1.49 1.91 -18.52
N LEU A 310 -1.30 2.62 -17.41
CA LEU A 310 0.02 2.81 -16.83
C LEU A 310 0.69 1.46 -16.49
N LYS A 311 -0.06 0.55 -15.87
CA LYS A 311 0.44 -0.78 -15.52
C LYS A 311 0.92 -1.55 -16.74
N GLU A 312 0.18 -1.52 -17.84
CA GLU A 312 0.59 -2.15 -19.11
C GLU A 312 1.92 -1.59 -19.61
N ILE A 313 2.09 -0.26 -19.61
CA ILE A 313 3.34 0.40 -19.99
C ILE A 313 4.49 -0.06 -19.08
N MET A 314 4.30 -0.02 -17.75
CA MET A 314 5.33 -0.39 -16.79
C MET A 314 5.75 -1.86 -16.93
N TYR A 315 4.79 -2.76 -17.15
CA TYR A 315 5.08 -4.18 -17.34
C TYR A 315 5.65 -4.51 -18.72
N SER A 316 5.45 -3.67 -19.73
CA SER A 316 6.06 -3.87 -21.06
C SER A 316 7.57 -3.61 -21.09
N MET A 317 8.11 -2.93 -20.08
CA MET A 317 9.55 -2.69 -19.95
C MET A 317 10.23 -3.88 -19.28
N GLU A 318 11.47 -4.18 -19.64
CA GLU A 318 12.19 -5.33 -19.05
C GLU A 318 12.60 -5.14 -17.59
N GLY A 319 12.85 -3.91 -17.14
CA GLY A 319 13.35 -3.62 -15.79
C GLY A 319 12.56 -2.54 -15.07
N PRO A 320 12.94 -2.26 -13.83
CA PRO A 320 12.39 -1.15 -13.08
C PRO A 320 12.83 0.20 -13.67
N LEU A 321 12.03 1.24 -13.43
CA LEU A 321 12.41 2.61 -13.75
C LEU A 321 13.27 3.17 -12.64
N GLU A 322 14.37 3.84 -13.05
CA GLU A 322 15.19 4.62 -12.14
C GLU A 322 14.99 6.11 -12.42
N PRO A 323 14.93 6.95 -11.37
CA PRO A 323 14.87 8.39 -11.57
C PRO A 323 16.13 8.86 -12.31
N TRP A 324 15.96 9.85 -13.16
CA TRP A 324 17.08 10.45 -13.85
C TRP A 324 17.84 11.39 -12.93
N ASP A 325 19.07 11.05 -12.60
CA ASP A 325 19.87 11.77 -11.60
C ASP A 325 20.56 13.03 -12.19
N GLU A 326 20.71 13.08 -13.50
CA GLU A 326 21.31 14.23 -14.15
C GLU A 326 20.22 15.24 -14.54
N PRO A 327 20.43 16.54 -14.29
CA PRO A 327 19.55 17.56 -14.83
C PRO A 327 19.58 17.46 -16.36
N LEU A 328 18.43 17.13 -16.94
CA LEU A 328 18.26 17.19 -18.39
C LEU A 328 18.33 18.66 -18.79
N TYR A 329 19.53 19.13 -19.07
CA TYR A 329 19.71 20.43 -19.70
C TYR A 329 19.21 20.34 -21.13
N ASP A 330 18.06 20.93 -21.36
CA ASP A 330 17.69 21.27 -22.72
C ASP A 330 18.43 22.57 -23.08
N GLU A 331 19.11 22.55 -24.20
CA GLU A 331 19.80 23.75 -24.73
C GLU A 331 18.85 24.96 -24.90
N PHE A 332 17.56 24.72 -24.89
CA PHE A 332 16.51 25.72 -25.05
C PHE A 332 15.97 26.33 -23.73
N PHE A 333 16.27 25.71 -22.58
CA PHE A 333 15.68 26.15 -21.31
C PHE A 333 16.71 26.26 -20.21
N ASN A 334 16.96 27.47 -19.75
CA ASN A 334 17.67 27.70 -18.50
C ASN A 334 16.70 27.54 -17.33
N ILE A 335 16.37 26.31 -17.00
CA ILE A 335 15.30 25.95 -16.05
C ILE A 335 15.79 26.07 -14.60
N THR A 336 17.09 26.13 -14.38
CA THR A 336 17.69 26.20 -13.06
C THR A 336 17.22 27.40 -12.23
N GLU A 337 16.83 28.50 -12.84
CA GLU A 337 16.26 29.64 -12.10
C GLU A 337 14.78 29.48 -11.79
N GLN A 338 14.02 28.82 -12.65
CA GLN A 338 12.58 28.60 -12.47
C GLN A 338 12.27 27.47 -11.50
N THR A 339 13.13 26.46 -11.37
CA THR A 339 12.97 25.39 -10.39
C THR A 339 13.24 25.85 -8.97
N LYS A 340 13.90 26.97 -8.75
CA LYS A 340 14.12 27.54 -7.41
C LYS A 340 12.88 28.18 -6.77
N GLU A 341 11.94 28.61 -7.60
CA GLU A 341 10.67 29.18 -7.12
C GLU A 341 9.60 28.11 -6.85
N TRP A 342 9.86 26.88 -7.21
CA TRP A 342 8.93 25.77 -7.10
C TRP A 342 9.51 24.77 -6.11
N GLU A 343 8.78 24.41 -5.10
CA GLU A 343 9.20 23.41 -4.09
C GLU A 343 9.39 22.02 -4.68
N GLU A 344 9.10 21.82 -5.96
CA GLU A 344 9.23 20.55 -6.67
C GLU A 344 10.38 20.59 -7.68
N PRO A 345 11.28 19.59 -7.69
CA PRO A 345 12.26 19.45 -8.76
C PRO A 345 11.53 19.08 -10.05
N VAL A 346 11.41 20.02 -10.94
CA VAL A 346 10.79 19.83 -12.24
C VAL A 346 11.88 19.68 -13.28
N PHE A 347 11.99 18.50 -13.86
CA PHE A 347 12.90 18.25 -14.97
C PHE A 347 12.13 18.44 -16.27
N PHE A 348 12.50 19.42 -17.05
CA PHE A 348 11.96 19.58 -18.39
C PHE A 348 12.90 18.89 -19.38
N SER A 349 12.39 17.92 -20.04
CA SER A 349 13.00 17.46 -21.27
C SER A 349 12.02 17.75 -22.40
N VAL A 350 12.29 18.80 -23.15
CA VAL A 350 11.49 19.12 -24.31
C VAL A 350 12.07 18.39 -25.50
N LYS A 351 11.25 17.62 -26.21
CA LYS A 351 11.66 17.08 -27.49
C LYS A 351 11.90 18.24 -28.46
N LYS A 352 12.97 18.18 -29.25
CA LYS A 352 13.24 19.10 -30.38
C LYS A 352 12.08 19.25 -31.37
N SER A 353 11.03 18.42 -31.22
CA SER A 353 9.83 18.42 -32.07
C SER A 353 8.68 19.27 -31.54
N LEU A 354 8.80 19.90 -30.38
CA LEU A 354 7.75 20.79 -29.86
C LEU A 354 7.86 22.18 -30.49
N THR A 355 6.74 22.79 -30.79
CA THR A 355 6.68 24.18 -31.23
C THR A 355 7.04 25.12 -30.08
N THR A 356 7.40 26.37 -30.39
CA THR A 356 7.67 27.41 -29.38
C THR A 356 6.47 27.63 -28.46
N GLU A 357 5.26 27.59 -29.01
CA GLU A 357 4.01 27.78 -28.25
C GLU A 357 3.74 26.61 -27.29
N GLU A 358 3.91 25.37 -27.75
CA GLU A 358 3.79 24.19 -26.91
C GLU A 358 4.83 24.20 -25.79
N THR A 359 6.04 24.65 -26.10
CA THR A 359 7.14 24.79 -25.17
C THR A 359 6.84 25.84 -24.09
N GLU A 360 6.34 27.01 -24.46
CA GLU A 360 5.96 28.08 -23.52
C GLU A 360 4.77 27.66 -22.65
N ASN A 361 3.81 26.92 -23.19
CA ASN A 361 2.71 26.36 -22.40
C ASN A 361 3.18 25.31 -21.38
N LEU A 362 4.18 24.52 -21.70
CA LEU A 362 4.78 23.54 -20.80
C LEU A 362 5.55 24.22 -19.65
N LYS A 363 6.24 25.34 -19.93
CA LYS A 363 7.02 26.10 -18.96
C LYS A 363 6.22 26.53 -17.71
N TRP A 364 4.97 26.89 -17.87
CA TRP A 364 4.20 27.57 -16.84
C TRP A 364 3.16 26.73 -16.14
N LYS A 365 2.85 25.55 -16.65
CA LYS A 365 1.68 24.77 -16.20
C LYS A 365 1.97 23.29 -15.92
N ASN A 366 3.11 22.77 -16.35
CA ASN A 366 3.34 21.33 -16.34
C ASN A 366 4.67 20.98 -15.69
N ALA A 367 4.63 20.03 -14.77
CA ALA A 367 5.81 19.36 -14.25
C ALA A 367 6.10 18.14 -15.12
N THR A 368 7.39 17.91 -15.41
CA THR A 368 7.84 16.73 -16.14
C THR A 368 8.65 15.86 -15.20
N TYR A 369 8.26 14.61 -15.11
CA TYR A 369 9.01 13.61 -14.38
C TYR A 369 9.64 12.66 -15.38
N THR A 370 10.93 12.44 -15.24
CA THR A 370 11.68 11.56 -16.13
C THR A 370 12.28 10.43 -15.34
N SER A 371 12.14 9.23 -15.86
CA SER A 371 12.84 8.04 -15.41
C SER A 371 13.48 7.34 -16.59
N HIS A 372 14.47 6.51 -16.33
CA HIS A 372 15.13 5.74 -17.38
C HIS A 372 15.19 4.25 -17.01
N TYR A 373 15.28 3.44 -18.04
CA TYR A 373 15.62 2.04 -17.94
C TYR A 373 16.81 1.77 -18.85
N LYS A 374 17.97 1.48 -18.28
CA LYS A 374 19.24 1.49 -19.00
C LYS A 374 19.47 2.82 -19.74
N ASP A 375 20.45 2.92 -20.59
CA ASP A 375 20.80 4.18 -21.25
C ASP A 375 19.87 4.58 -22.42
N ASP A 376 18.96 3.68 -22.83
CA ASP A 376 18.24 3.85 -24.11
C ASP A 376 16.71 4.04 -23.97
N ILE A 377 16.12 3.79 -22.80
CA ILE A 377 14.66 3.85 -22.62
C ILE A 377 14.29 4.86 -21.56
N TYR A 378 13.53 5.87 -21.96
CA TYR A 378 13.08 6.97 -21.11
C TYR A 378 11.57 7.02 -21.03
N LEU A 379 11.04 7.08 -19.82
CA LEU A 379 9.65 7.49 -19.58
C LEU A 379 9.64 8.96 -19.21
N LYS A 380 8.84 9.74 -19.93
CA LYS A 380 8.58 11.15 -19.62
C LYS A 380 7.12 11.32 -19.30
N TYR A 381 6.85 11.89 -18.14
CA TYR A 381 5.53 12.22 -17.71
C TYR A 381 5.38 13.73 -17.59
N TYR A 382 4.38 14.27 -18.26
CA TYR A 382 4.01 15.66 -18.21
C TYR A 382 2.74 15.81 -17.38
N GLY A 383 2.88 16.24 -16.13
CA GLY A 383 1.77 16.46 -15.23
C GLY A 383 1.37 17.94 -15.17
N THR A 384 0.10 18.20 -15.00
CA THR A 384 -0.37 19.54 -14.64
C THR A 384 -0.21 19.73 -13.14
N GLN A 385 0.32 20.87 -12.70
CA GLN A 385 0.12 21.26 -11.31
C GLN A 385 -1.37 21.58 -11.12
N CYS A 386 -2.05 20.84 -10.27
CA CYS A 386 -3.29 21.33 -9.70
C CYS A 386 -2.94 22.45 -8.74
N SER A 387 -2.90 23.68 -9.24
CA SER A 387 -3.23 24.81 -8.38
C SER A 387 -4.70 24.64 -8.01
N LYS A 388 -5.01 24.69 -6.70
CA LYS A 388 -6.37 24.94 -6.27
C LYS A 388 -7.08 25.94 -7.12
#